data_f6c4028d0eaeae072bf6f52162db786e
#
_entry.id   f6c4028d0eaeae072bf6f52162db786e
#
_cell.length_a   1.000
_cell.length_b   1.000
_cell.length_c   1.000
_cell.angle_alpha   90.00
_cell.angle_beta   90.00
_cell.angle_gamma   90.00
#
_symmetry.space_group_name_H-M   'P 1'
#
loop_
_entity.id
_entity.type
_entity.pdbx_description
1 polymer ?
#
loop_
_entity_poly.entity_id
_entity_poly.type
_entity_poly.pdbx_seq_one_letter_code
_entity_poly.pdbx_strand_id
1 'polypeptide(L)'
;MMRSIELLAPAKNADIGIEAIRHGADAVYIGAESFGARAAAGNRVEDIARLVEWAHLFKAKVYVTVNTIIFEEELQEAERLIWQLHDIHVDALIIQDLRLLSLNLPPIPLHASTQMDNRTIEKVQMLASLGFPQVVLARELTVEEIEQIHKACPDTALEVFVHGALCVSLSGRCNASEALFGRSANRGECAQVCRMAFDLLDNGKPIAKDKHFLSLKDNCQIHRLESLLMAGASSLKIEGRLKDADYVKNVTAAYSRALDAVIAKHPTEFCRASSGHINLKFEPDVAKSFNRGFVANVNKPEANLDTCRCCRP
;
A
#
# COMPACT_ATOMS: atom_id res chain seq x y z
N MET A 1 6.98 -5.45 -25.92
CA MET A 1 6.29 -4.20 -25.59
C MET A 1 6.90 -3.68 -24.28
N MET A 2 7.25 -2.39 -24.15
CA MET A 2 7.78 -1.83 -22.90
C MET A 2 6.75 -1.99 -21.79
N ARG A 3 7.16 -2.44 -20.61
CA ARG A 3 6.29 -2.52 -19.43
C ARG A 3 6.24 -1.16 -18.74
N SER A 4 5.04 -0.65 -18.54
CA SER A 4 4.80 0.59 -17.78
C SER A 4 4.96 0.31 -16.28
N ILE A 5 5.78 1.11 -15.61
CA ILE A 5 6.07 0.99 -14.18
C ILE A 5 5.48 2.17 -13.43
N GLU A 6 4.75 1.84 -12.39
CA GLU A 6 4.02 2.78 -11.55
C GLU A 6 4.66 2.90 -10.16
N LEU A 7 4.95 4.12 -9.73
CA LEU A 7 5.25 4.43 -8.33
C LEU A 7 3.97 4.92 -7.66
N LEU A 8 3.42 4.10 -6.77
CA LEU A 8 2.15 4.34 -6.10
C LEU A 8 2.39 4.89 -4.68
N ALA A 9 2.05 6.16 -4.47
CA ALA A 9 2.24 6.85 -3.21
C ALA A 9 0.95 6.93 -2.37
N PRO A 10 1.05 6.98 -1.03
CA PRO A 10 -0.09 7.14 -0.15
C PRO A 10 -0.56 8.59 -0.09
N ALA A 11 -1.87 8.81 0.00
CA ALA A 11 -2.47 10.10 0.27
C ALA A 11 -3.40 10.01 1.49
N LYS A 12 -3.12 10.81 2.52
CA LYS A 12 -4.02 11.00 3.67
C LYS A 12 -5.22 11.87 3.27
N ASN A 13 -4.97 12.87 2.44
CA ASN A 13 -5.95 13.78 1.87
C ASN A 13 -5.51 14.22 0.46
N ALA A 14 -6.36 14.99 -0.23
CA ALA A 14 -6.11 15.43 -1.59
C ALA A 14 -4.82 16.26 -1.71
N ASP A 15 -4.52 17.13 -0.76
CA ASP A 15 -3.32 17.99 -0.80
C ASP A 15 -2.03 17.16 -0.72
N ILE A 16 -2.00 16.14 0.14
CA ILE A 16 -0.88 15.20 0.23
C ILE A 16 -0.77 14.36 -1.06
N GLY A 17 -1.89 13.98 -1.69
CA GLY A 17 -1.91 13.30 -2.98
C GLY A 17 -1.28 14.16 -4.09
N ILE A 18 -1.64 15.44 -4.17
CA ILE A 18 -1.06 16.41 -5.09
C ILE A 18 0.46 16.52 -4.85
N GLU A 19 0.87 16.63 -3.59
CA GLU A 19 2.30 16.69 -3.26
C GLU A 19 3.05 15.40 -3.63
N ALA A 20 2.43 14.23 -3.48
CA ALA A 20 3.03 12.97 -3.92
C ALA A 20 3.32 12.97 -5.43
N ILE A 21 2.35 13.41 -6.25
CA ILE A 21 2.51 13.49 -7.71
C ILE A 21 3.58 14.54 -8.08
N ARG A 22 3.58 15.72 -7.44
CA ARG A 22 4.63 16.75 -7.60
C ARG A 22 6.04 16.25 -7.31
N HIS A 23 6.14 15.18 -6.50
CA HIS A 23 7.41 14.55 -6.11
C HIS A 23 7.64 13.19 -6.80
N GLY A 24 6.85 12.88 -7.86
CA GLY A 24 7.12 11.82 -8.80
C GLY A 24 6.36 10.53 -8.59
N ALA A 25 5.24 10.56 -7.89
CA ALA A 25 4.31 9.45 -7.94
C ALA A 25 3.62 9.39 -9.32
N ASP A 26 3.48 8.19 -9.86
CA ASP A 26 2.70 7.91 -11.08
C ASP A 26 1.23 7.66 -10.74
N ALA A 27 0.98 7.25 -9.50
CA ALA A 27 -0.36 7.09 -8.96
C ALA A 27 -0.38 7.38 -7.46
N VAL A 28 -1.56 7.69 -6.95
CA VAL A 28 -1.80 7.85 -5.52
C VAL A 28 -2.97 7.00 -5.07
N TYR A 29 -2.93 6.48 -3.83
CA TYR A 29 -4.07 5.81 -3.24
C TYR A 29 -4.56 6.55 -2.00
N ILE A 30 -5.87 6.78 -1.95
CA ILE A 30 -6.56 7.57 -0.94
C ILE A 30 -7.76 6.78 -0.37
N GLY A 31 -8.19 7.06 0.85
CA GLY A 31 -9.41 6.49 1.43
C GLY A 31 -10.61 7.41 1.23
N ALA A 32 -11.77 6.88 0.88
CA ALA A 32 -13.04 7.57 1.02
C ALA A 32 -13.47 7.66 2.50
N GLU A 33 -14.56 8.35 2.80
CA GLU A 33 -15.09 8.51 4.18
C GLU A 33 -15.42 7.16 4.83
N SER A 34 -15.92 6.21 4.03
CA SER A 34 -16.32 4.87 4.47
C SER A 34 -15.48 3.77 3.79
N PHE A 35 -15.48 2.57 4.38
CA PHE A 35 -14.93 1.33 3.83
C PHE A 35 -13.42 1.29 3.54
N GLY A 36 -12.66 2.27 4.01
CA GLY A 36 -11.19 2.26 3.92
C GLY A 36 -10.52 1.58 5.12
N ALA A 37 -9.50 0.73 4.89
CA ALA A 37 -8.74 0.06 5.96
C ALA A 37 -7.91 1.01 6.87
N ARG A 38 -8.19 2.29 6.85
CA ARG A 38 -7.67 3.35 7.73
C ARG A 38 -8.79 4.38 7.94
N ALA A 39 -9.72 4.11 8.84
CA ALA A 39 -10.88 4.97 9.11
C ALA A 39 -10.51 6.44 9.41
N ALA A 40 -9.36 6.68 10.05
CA ALA A 40 -8.86 8.03 10.34
C ALA A 40 -8.33 8.83 9.13
N ALA A 41 -8.37 8.28 7.91
CA ALA A 41 -7.95 8.94 6.67
C ALA A 41 -9.08 8.97 5.63
N GLY A 42 -10.32 9.17 6.07
CA GLY A 42 -11.48 9.32 5.19
C GLY A 42 -11.51 10.70 4.52
N ASN A 43 -11.88 10.73 3.24
CA ASN A 43 -12.01 11.94 2.44
C ASN A 43 -13.37 12.00 1.77
N ARG A 44 -13.94 13.20 1.65
CA ARG A 44 -15.17 13.43 0.91
C ARG A 44 -14.94 13.22 -0.59
N VAL A 45 -16.01 12.86 -1.28
CA VAL A 45 -15.96 12.60 -2.73
C VAL A 45 -15.48 13.84 -3.50
N GLU A 46 -15.87 15.05 -3.06
CA GLU A 46 -15.45 16.32 -3.69
C GLU A 46 -13.93 16.58 -3.55
N ASP A 47 -13.33 16.21 -2.42
CA ASP A 47 -11.88 16.33 -2.23
C ASP A 47 -11.13 15.34 -3.12
N ILE A 48 -11.68 14.12 -3.28
CA ILE A 48 -11.13 13.12 -4.20
C ILE A 48 -11.27 13.60 -5.65
N ALA A 49 -12.40 14.20 -6.04
CA ALA A 49 -12.61 14.75 -7.39
C ALA A 49 -11.54 15.80 -7.73
N ARG A 50 -11.26 16.72 -6.82
CA ARG A 50 -10.20 17.71 -6.98
C ARG A 50 -8.82 17.07 -7.20
N LEU A 51 -8.53 15.98 -6.49
CA LEU A 51 -7.28 15.24 -6.66
C LEU A 51 -7.22 14.56 -8.04
N VAL A 52 -8.32 13.94 -8.49
CA VAL A 52 -8.44 13.27 -9.80
C VAL A 52 -8.21 14.28 -10.93
N GLU A 53 -8.92 15.41 -10.92
CA GLU A 53 -8.76 16.47 -11.92
C GLU A 53 -7.31 16.93 -12.04
N TRP A 54 -6.65 17.12 -10.90
CA TRP A 54 -5.26 17.57 -10.88
C TRP A 54 -4.29 16.47 -11.35
N ALA A 55 -4.48 15.24 -10.91
CA ALA A 55 -3.63 14.08 -11.26
C ALA A 55 -3.67 13.79 -12.76
N HIS A 56 -4.84 13.85 -13.37
CA HIS A 56 -5.03 13.55 -14.78
C HIS A 56 -4.30 14.54 -15.73
N LEU A 57 -3.97 15.76 -15.28
CA LEU A 57 -3.13 16.69 -16.02
C LEU A 57 -1.73 16.11 -16.33
N PHE A 58 -1.25 15.19 -15.48
CA PHE A 58 0.05 14.52 -15.59
C PHE A 58 -0.07 13.06 -16.01
N LYS A 59 -1.26 12.59 -16.40
CA LYS A 59 -1.58 11.18 -16.62
C LYS A 59 -1.28 10.31 -15.39
N ALA A 60 -1.22 10.90 -14.21
CA ALA A 60 -1.12 10.19 -12.95
C ALA A 60 -2.51 9.67 -12.55
N LYS A 61 -2.56 8.52 -11.86
CA LYS A 61 -3.80 7.83 -11.51
C LYS A 61 -4.17 8.05 -10.05
N VAL A 62 -5.46 7.94 -9.76
CA VAL A 62 -6.00 8.00 -8.40
C VAL A 62 -6.78 6.71 -8.11
N TYR A 63 -6.35 5.96 -7.08
CA TYR A 63 -7.01 4.75 -6.63
C TYR A 63 -7.69 4.99 -5.28
N VAL A 64 -8.94 4.59 -5.15
CA VAL A 64 -9.66 4.73 -3.88
C VAL A 64 -9.77 3.38 -3.19
N THR A 65 -9.48 3.36 -1.88
CA THR A 65 -9.57 2.14 -1.09
C THR A 65 -10.98 1.95 -0.54
N VAL A 66 -11.60 0.84 -0.94
CA VAL A 66 -12.84 0.26 -0.40
C VAL A 66 -12.49 -1.14 0.09
N ASN A 67 -11.51 -1.21 1.01
CA ASN A 67 -10.79 -2.44 1.32
C ASN A 67 -10.94 -2.89 2.78
N THR A 68 -12.15 -2.76 3.30
CA THR A 68 -12.61 -3.39 4.54
C THR A 68 -13.52 -4.56 4.24
N ILE A 69 -13.78 -5.40 5.24
CA ILE A 69 -14.93 -6.31 5.24
C ILE A 69 -16.19 -5.45 5.33
N ILE A 70 -17.21 -5.75 4.53
CA ILE A 70 -18.46 -4.99 4.44
C ILE A 70 -19.59 -5.86 5.02
N PHE A 71 -20.42 -5.33 5.91
CA PHE A 71 -21.58 -6.04 6.42
C PHE A 71 -22.75 -5.99 5.42
N GLU A 72 -23.71 -6.89 5.57
CA GLU A 72 -24.85 -7.01 4.65
C GLU A 72 -25.63 -5.69 4.54
N GLU A 73 -25.85 -5.05 5.69
CA GLU A 73 -26.56 -3.76 5.79
C GLU A 73 -25.78 -2.59 5.16
N GLU A 74 -24.48 -2.73 4.94
CA GLU A 74 -23.61 -1.70 4.36
C GLU A 74 -23.46 -1.80 2.84
N LEU A 75 -23.91 -2.91 2.21
CA LEU A 75 -23.71 -3.18 0.78
C LEU A 75 -24.31 -2.09 -0.13
N GLN A 76 -25.51 -1.61 0.20
CA GLN A 76 -26.15 -0.54 -0.58
C GLN A 76 -25.42 0.80 -0.47
N GLU A 77 -24.83 1.10 0.69
CA GLU A 77 -24.01 2.31 0.87
C GLU A 77 -22.71 2.19 0.09
N ALA A 78 -22.06 1.01 0.13
CA ALA A 78 -20.86 0.73 -0.64
C ALA A 78 -21.12 0.86 -2.15
N GLU A 79 -22.22 0.33 -2.66
CA GLU A 79 -22.61 0.46 -4.07
C GLU A 79 -22.79 1.94 -4.47
N ARG A 80 -23.52 2.72 -3.67
CA ARG A 80 -23.69 4.17 -3.92
C ARG A 80 -22.38 4.92 -3.94
N LEU A 81 -21.49 4.64 -2.99
CA LEU A 81 -20.15 5.24 -2.95
C LEU A 81 -19.35 4.90 -4.21
N ILE A 82 -19.39 3.64 -4.66
CA ILE A 82 -18.67 3.19 -5.86
C ILE A 82 -19.17 3.93 -7.11
N TRP A 83 -20.48 4.14 -7.25
CA TRP A 83 -21.03 4.95 -8.34
C TRP A 83 -20.58 6.41 -8.28
N GLN A 84 -20.57 7.04 -7.10
CA GLN A 84 -20.05 8.40 -6.92
C GLN A 84 -18.56 8.52 -7.29
N LEU A 85 -17.74 7.51 -6.92
CA LEU A 85 -16.32 7.48 -7.27
C LEU A 85 -16.10 7.28 -8.77
N HIS A 86 -16.93 6.50 -9.44
CA HIS A 86 -16.90 6.35 -10.88
C HIS A 86 -17.26 7.67 -11.58
N ASP A 87 -18.29 8.38 -11.13
CA ASP A 87 -18.75 9.63 -11.74
C ASP A 87 -17.71 10.75 -11.69
N ILE A 88 -16.82 10.73 -10.69
CA ILE A 88 -15.67 11.64 -10.58
C ILE A 88 -14.40 11.10 -11.25
N HIS A 89 -14.52 10.02 -12.05
CA HIS A 89 -13.43 9.44 -12.84
C HIS A 89 -12.24 8.91 -12.06
N VAL A 90 -12.47 8.29 -10.90
CA VAL A 90 -11.45 7.51 -10.19
C VAL A 90 -10.96 6.37 -11.08
N ASP A 91 -9.64 6.16 -11.16
CA ASP A 91 -9.04 5.21 -12.11
C ASP A 91 -9.21 3.74 -11.72
N ALA A 92 -9.27 3.44 -10.41
CA ALA A 92 -9.56 2.09 -9.90
C ALA A 92 -9.95 2.11 -8.43
N LEU A 93 -10.59 1.03 -7.97
CA LEU A 93 -10.86 0.77 -6.56
C LEU A 93 -9.96 -0.36 -6.06
N ILE A 94 -9.38 -0.17 -4.88
CA ILE A 94 -8.66 -1.24 -4.17
C ILE A 94 -9.64 -1.88 -3.19
N ILE A 95 -10.07 -3.12 -3.46
CA ILE A 95 -11.12 -3.81 -2.69
C ILE A 95 -10.60 -5.03 -1.94
N GLN A 96 -11.29 -5.41 -0.87
CA GLN A 96 -11.04 -6.63 -0.12
C GLN A 96 -12.21 -7.62 -0.21
N ASP A 97 -13.43 -7.15 -0.08
CA ASP A 97 -14.63 -7.99 0.01
C ASP A 97 -15.15 -8.38 -1.37
N LEU A 98 -15.10 -9.67 -1.69
CA LEU A 98 -15.58 -10.19 -2.97
C LEU A 98 -17.10 -10.09 -3.16
N ARG A 99 -17.88 -9.86 -2.10
CA ARG A 99 -19.33 -9.62 -2.23
C ARG A 99 -19.64 -8.39 -3.06
N LEU A 100 -18.71 -7.43 -3.12
CA LEU A 100 -18.87 -6.28 -4.04
C LEU A 100 -19.07 -6.72 -5.49
N LEU A 101 -18.49 -7.86 -5.92
CA LEU A 101 -18.68 -8.37 -7.29
C LEU A 101 -20.13 -8.81 -7.59
N SER A 102 -20.97 -8.99 -6.59
CA SER A 102 -22.40 -9.34 -6.76
C SER A 102 -23.30 -8.12 -6.90
N LEU A 103 -22.78 -6.90 -6.69
CA LEU A 103 -23.51 -5.65 -6.81
C LEU A 103 -23.57 -5.18 -8.27
N ASN A 104 -24.49 -4.27 -8.56
CA ASN A 104 -24.57 -3.58 -9.85
C ASN A 104 -23.52 -2.45 -9.89
N LEU A 105 -22.27 -2.80 -10.20
CA LEU A 105 -21.16 -1.84 -10.22
C LEU A 105 -21.00 -1.15 -11.58
N PRO A 106 -20.53 0.12 -11.59
CA PRO A 106 -20.11 0.77 -12.83
C PRO A 106 -18.85 0.09 -13.40
N PRO A 107 -18.49 0.34 -14.67
CA PRO A 107 -17.32 -0.23 -15.31
C PRO A 107 -16.02 0.41 -14.81
N ILE A 108 -15.75 0.29 -13.50
CA ILE A 108 -14.52 0.78 -12.85
C ILE A 108 -13.56 -0.39 -12.58
N PRO A 109 -12.25 -0.28 -12.89
CA PRO A 109 -11.28 -1.32 -12.59
C PRO A 109 -11.21 -1.62 -11.08
N LEU A 110 -11.13 -2.91 -10.73
CA LEU A 110 -11.01 -3.37 -9.34
C LEU A 110 -9.63 -3.98 -9.11
N HIS A 111 -8.86 -3.43 -8.18
CA HIS A 111 -7.57 -3.98 -7.75
C HIS A 111 -7.74 -4.80 -6.49
N ALA A 112 -7.17 -6.00 -6.46
CA ALA A 112 -7.26 -6.87 -5.29
C ALA A 112 -6.34 -6.37 -4.17
N SER A 113 -6.91 -6.00 -3.03
CA SER A 113 -6.16 -5.50 -1.87
C SER A 113 -5.22 -6.56 -1.29
N THR A 114 -4.09 -6.14 -0.73
CA THR A 114 -3.22 -7.01 0.10
C THR A 114 -3.98 -7.62 1.29
N GLN A 115 -5.08 -7.01 1.73
CA GLN A 115 -5.94 -7.54 2.79
C GLN A 115 -6.63 -8.87 2.41
N MET A 116 -6.57 -9.28 1.15
CA MET A 116 -7.09 -10.56 0.65
C MET A 116 -6.07 -11.71 0.80
N ASP A 117 -4.90 -11.47 1.40
CA ASP A 117 -3.86 -12.49 1.61
C ASP A 117 -3.32 -13.09 0.29
N ASN A 118 -2.85 -12.23 -0.60
CA ASN A 118 -2.42 -12.59 -1.95
C ASN A 118 -0.97 -13.12 -1.95
N ARG A 119 -0.77 -14.38 -1.54
CA ARG A 119 0.56 -14.98 -1.35
C ARG A 119 0.85 -16.15 -2.28
N THR A 120 -0.14 -16.76 -2.88
CA THR A 120 0.05 -17.97 -3.67
C THR A 120 -0.33 -17.76 -5.13
N ILE A 121 0.23 -18.56 -6.02
CA ILE A 121 -0.07 -18.56 -7.45
C ILE A 121 -1.58 -18.78 -7.66
N GLU A 122 -2.16 -19.78 -7.00
CA GLU A 122 -3.57 -20.15 -7.13
C GLU A 122 -4.49 -18.99 -6.72
N LYS A 123 -4.11 -18.25 -5.66
CA LYS A 123 -4.89 -17.08 -5.24
C LYS A 123 -4.87 -15.97 -6.29
N VAL A 124 -3.71 -15.68 -6.87
CA VAL A 124 -3.59 -14.66 -7.92
C VAL A 124 -4.31 -15.10 -9.19
N GLN A 125 -4.19 -16.38 -9.60
CA GLN A 125 -4.93 -16.94 -10.73
C GLN A 125 -6.45 -16.84 -10.54
N MET A 126 -6.95 -17.17 -9.34
CA MET A 126 -8.36 -17.02 -9.00
C MET A 126 -8.81 -15.55 -9.15
N LEU A 127 -8.04 -14.61 -8.61
CA LEU A 127 -8.37 -13.17 -8.72
C LEU A 127 -8.34 -12.68 -10.17
N ALA A 128 -7.33 -13.11 -10.95
CA ALA A 128 -7.26 -12.81 -12.38
C ALA A 128 -8.48 -13.34 -13.13
N SER A 129 -8.93 -14.58 -12.83
CA SER A 129 -10.13 -15.17 -13.44
C SER A 129 -11.43 -14.45 -13.06
N LEU A 130 -11.47 -13.75 -11.93
CA LEU A 130 -12.56 -12.88 -11.50
C LEU A 130 -12.52 -11.48 -12.13
N GLY A 131 -11.52 -11.19 -12.99
CA GLY A 131 -11.41 -9.93 -13.71
C GLY A 131 -10.60 -8.84 -13.00
N PHE A 132 -9.81 -9.17 -11.98
CA PHE A 132 -8.89 -8.21 -11.36
C PHE A 132 -7.67 -7.97 -12.25
N PRO A 133 -7.49 -6.75 -12.83
CA PRO A 133 -6.35 -6.44 -13.68
C PRO A 133 -5.05 -6.26 -12.88
N GLN A 134 -5.17 -5.95 -11.58
CA GLN A 134 -4.02 -5.72 -10.69
C GLN A 134 -4.24 -6.37 -9.32
N VAL A 135 -3.18 -7.00 -8.81
CA VAL A 135 -3.18 -7.67 -7.50
C VAL A 135 -2.07 -7.12 -6.62
N VAL A 136 -2.46 -6.61 -5.44
CA VAL A 136 -1.51 -6.16 -4.42
C VAL A 136 -1.02 -7.38 -3.65
N LEU A 137 0.21 -7.78 -3.89
CA LEU A 137 0.81 -8.93 -3.25
C LEU A 137 1.01 -8.71 -1.74
N ALA A 138 1.04 -9.81 -0.99
CA ALA A 138 1.39 -9.78 0.43
C ALA A 138 2.86 -9.34 0.61
N ARG A 139 3.15 -8.69 1.73
CA ARG A 139 4.48 -8.11 2.02
C ARG A 139 5.53 -9.17 2.31
N GLU A 140 5.10 -10.37 2.61
CA GLU A 140 5.92 -11.50 3.07
C GLU A 140 6.63 -12.25 1.93
N LEU A 141 6.30 -11.94 0.65
CA LEU A 141 6.85 -12.65 -0.50
C LEU A 141 8.31 -12.30 -0.79
N THR A 142 9.07 -13.29 -1.22
CA THR A 142 10.42 -13.12 -1.77
C THR A 142 10.35 -12.65 -3.23
N VAL A 143 11.49 -12.19 -3.76
CA VAL A 143 11.63 -11.85 -5.19
C VAL A 143 11.36 -13.07 -6.07
N GLU A 144 11.84 -14.24 -5.65
CA GLU A 144 11.66 -15.51 -6.36
C GLU A 144 10.19 -15.94 -6.41
N GLU A 145 9.44 -15.77 -5.30
CA GLU A 145 7.99 -16.03 -5.27
C GLU A 145 7.21 -15.06 -6.14
N ILE A 146 7.58 -13.77 -6.16
CA ILE A 146 6.98 -12.77 -7.06
C ILE A 146 7.21 -13.16 -8.52
N GLU A 147 8.43 -13.60 -8.88
CA GLU A 147 8.76 -14.05 -10.22
C GLU A 147 7.94 -15.28 -10.63
N GLN A 148 7.75 -16.26 -9.73
CA GLN A 148 6.92 -17.43 -9.98
C GLN A 148 5.45 -17.05 -10.22
N ILE A 149 4.91 -16.12 -9.42
CA ILE A 149 3.55 -15.61 -9.60
C ILE A 149 3.42 -14.89 -10.94
N HIS A 150 4.38 -14.03 -11.31
CA HIS A 150 4.37 -13.34 -12.60
C HIS A 150 4.41 -14.31 -13.78
N LYS A 151 5.26 -15.35 -13.73
CA LYS A 151 5.31 -16.37 -14.77
C LYS A 151 3.99 -17.15 -14.94
N ALA A 152 3.27 -17.36 -13.83
CA ALA A 152 1.99 -18.05 -13.83
C ALA A 152 0.81 -17.15 -14.23
N CYS A 153 0.94 -15.82 -14.07
CA CYS A 153 -0.09 -14.81 -14.33
C CYS A 153 0.51 -13.61 -15.08
N PRO A 154 1.02 -13.79 -16.32
CA PRO A 154 1.77 -12.76 -17.03
C PRO A 154 0.94 -11.51 -17.39
N ASP A 155 -0.36 -11.67 -17.54
CA ASP A 155 -1.30 -10.58 -17.90
C ASP A 155 -1.84 -9.81 -16.71
N THR A 156 -1.53 -10.25 -15.47
CA THR A 156 -1.95 -9.58 -14.24
C THR A 156 -0.87 -8.63 -13.74
N ALA A 157 -1.19 -7.35 -13.56
CA ALA A 157 -0.26 -6.40 -12.96
C ALA A 157 -0.01 -6.74 -11.48
N LEU A 158 1.25 -6.90 -11.10
CA LEU A 158 1.64 -7.20 -9.73
C LEU A 158 2.10 -5.91 -9.02
N GLU A 159 1.42 -5.59 -7.92
CA GLU A 159 1.76 -4.47 -7.04
C GLU A 159 2.47 -4.98 -5.80
N VAL A 160 3.64 -4.41 -5.49
CA VAL A 160 4.47 -4.81 -4.35
C VAL A 160 4.77 -3.63 -3.43
N PHE A 161 4.78 -3.86 -2.12
CA PHE A 161 5.19 -2.85 -1.16
C PHE A 161 6.71 -2.69 -1.15
N VAL A 162 7.18 -1.47 -1.36
CA VAL A 162 8.62 -1.16 -1.40
C VAL A 162 9.11 -0.35 -0.21
N HIS A 163 8.22 0.34 0.53
CA HIS A 163 8.61 1.17 1.67
C HIS A 163 7.55 1.24 2.75
N GLY A 164 7.99 1.41 4.01
CA GLY A 164 7.17 1.76 5.17
C GLY A 164 6.87 0.59 6.10
N ALA A 165 5.88 0.77 6.96
CA ALA A 165 5.61 -0.13 8.08
C ALA A 165 5.27 -1.57 7.65
N LEU A 166 5.94 -2.55 8.27
CA LEU A 166 5.60 -3.96 8.18
C LEU A 166 4.57 -4.33 9.24
N CYS A 167 3.71 -5.29 8.91
CA CYS A 167 2.83 -5.96 9.86
C CYS A 167 3.48 -7.25 10.34
N VAL A 168 3.39 -7.56 11.64
CA VAL A 168 3.89 -8.83 12.19
C VAL A 168 2.98 -10.00 11.82
N SER A 169 1.70 -9.71 11.57
CA SER A 169 0.72 -10.70 11.11
C SER A 169 0.76 -10.84 9.60
N LEU A 170 0.34 -11.99 9.12
CA LEU A 170 0.04 -12.20 7.70
C LEU A 170 -0.99 -11.19 7.21
N SER A 171 -0.87 -10.77 5.97
CA SER A 171 -1.72 -9.73 5.36
C SER A 171 -3.21 -10.12 5.43
N GLY A 172 -4.04 -9.24 6.01
CA GLY A 172 -5.49 -9.47 6.17
C GLY A 172 -5.92 -10.49 7.24
N ARG A 173 -5.00 -11.01 8.06
CA ARG A 173 -5.30 -12.09 9.04
C ARG A 173 -5.04 -11.68 10.49
N CYS A 174 -5.13 -10.41 10.83
CA CYS A 174 -4.90 -9.95 12.20
C CYS A 174 -6.22 -9.71 12.95
N ASN A 175 -6.46 -10.47 14.01
CA ASN A 175 -7.59 -10.30 14.90
C ASN A 175 -7.20 -9.76 16.29
N ALA A 176 -5.91 -9.37 16.48
CA ALA A 176 -5.43 -8.94 17.79
C ALA A 176 -6.16 -7.69 18.34
N SER A 177 -6.45 -6.72 17.48
CA SER A 177 -7.17 -5.50 17.89
C SER A 177 -8.60 -5.80 18.29
N GLU A 178 -9.27 -6.72 17.60
CA GLU A 178 -10.63 -7.13 17.90
C GLU A 178 -10.70 -7.92 19.22
N ALA A 179 -9.81 -8.88 19.39
CA ALA A 179 -9.75 -9.70 20.60
C ALA A 179 -9.43 -8.90 21.87
N LEU A 180 -8.60 -7.87 21.79
CA LEU A 180 -8.15 -7.11 22.96
C LEU A 180 -8.95 -5.82 23.20
N PHE A 181 -9.50 -5.22 22.16
CA PHE A 181 -10.12 -3.88 22.24
C PHE A 181 -11.50 -3.78 21.57
N GLY A 182 -12.04 -4.87 21.02
CA GLY A 182 -13.29 -4.84 20.25
C GLY A 182 -13.22 -4.03 18.96
N ARG A 183 -12.01 -3.78 18.43
CA ARG A 183 -11.76 -2.93 17.23
C ARG A 183 -11.20 -3.80 16.11
N SER A 184 -11.93 -3.93 15.01
CA SER A 184 -11.50 -4.79 13.92
C SER A 184 -10.44 -4.12 13.02
N ALA A 185 -9.24 -4.72 12.97
CA ALA A 185 -8.19 -4.28 12.05
C ALA A 185 -8.59 -4.47 10.58
N ASN A 186 -9.46 -5.44 10.28
CA ASN A 186 -9.99 -5.72 8.95
C ASN A 186 -11.12 -4.75 8.55
N ARG A 187 -11.56 -3.92 9.49
CA ARG A 187 -12.52 -2.83 9.26
C ARG A 187 -11.92 -1.43 9.47
N GLY A 188 -10.58 -1.33 9.39
CA GLY A 188 -9.89 -0.04 9.43
C GLY A 188 -9.51 0.47 10.82
N GLU A 189 -9.83 -0.27 11.90
CA GLU A 189 -9.68 0.17 13.30
C GLU A 189 -8.52 -0.52 14.02
N CYS A 190 -7.40 -0.77 13.32
CA CYS A 190 -6.22 -1.37 13.92
C CYS A 190 -5.69 -0.56 15.10
N ALA A 191 -5.69 -1.14 16.31
CA ALA A 191 -5.16 -0.51 17.53
C ALA A 191 -3.62 -0.57 17.61
N GLN A 192 -2.93 -1.14 16.61
CA GLN A 192 -1.48 -1.30 16.56
C GLN A 192 -0.91 -2.06 17.78
N VAL A 193 -1.57 -3.11 18.24
CA VAL A 193 -1.15 -3.95 19.36
C VAL A 193 0.31 -4.40 19.21
N CYS A 194 0.73 -4.76 18.00
CA CYS A 194 2.11 -5.15 17.70
C CYS A 194 3.17 -4.04 17.91
N ARG A 195 2.74 -2.82 18.24
CA ARG A 195 3.62 -1.67 18.53
C ARG A 195 3.69 -1.33 20.02
N MET A 196 2.91 -2.03 20.85
CA MET A 196 2.93 -1.87 22.29
C MET A 196 4.15 -2.56 22.90
N ALA A 197 4.50 -2.14 24.09
CA ALA A 197 5.50 -2.82 24.90
C ALA A 197 4.86 -4.01 25.65
N PHE A 198 5.61 -5.08 25.81
CA PHE A 198 5.19 -6.32 26.47
C PHE A 198 6.25 -6.81 27.45
N ASP A 199 5.80 -7.51 28.49
CA ASP A 199 6.66 -8.32 29.33
C ASP A 199 6.72 -9.75 28.73
N LEU A 200 7.93 -10.31 28.62
CA LEU A 200 8.14 -11.70 28.23
C LEU A 200 8.34 -12.54 29.49
N LEU A 201 7.48 -13.52 29.66
CA LEU A 201 7.51 -14.43 30.83
C LEU A 201 7.83 -15.85 30.36
N ASP A 202 8.64 -16.57 31.14
CA ASP A 202 8.83 -18.01 31.05
C ASP A 202 8.38 -18.65 32.39
N ASN A 203 7.38 -19.51 32.35
CA ASN A 203 6.78 -20.14 33.53
C ASN A 203 6.43 -19.14 34.65
N GLY A 204 5.90 -17.95 34.25
CA GLY A 204 5.51 -16.87 35.17
C GLY A 204 6.68 -16.01 35.66
N LYS A 205 7.92 -16.30 35.26
CA LYS A 205 9.09 -15.47 35.61
C LYS A 205 9.42 -14.52 34.45
N PRO A 206 9.66 -13.21 34.75
CA PRO A 206 9.99 -12.26 33.70
C PRO A 206 11.40 -12.51 33.14
N ILE A 207 11.50 -12.78 31.82
CA ILE A 207 12.75 -12.82 31.06
C ILE A 207 13.14 -11.40 30.64
N ALA A 208 12.17 -10.63 30.17
CA ALA A 208 12.36 -9.23 29.80
C ALA A 208 11.07 -8.44 30.03
N LYS A 209 11.21 -7.14 30.35
CA LYS A 209 10.09 -6.24 30.66
C LYS A 209 10.10 -5.04 29.73
N ASP A 210 8.91 -4.55 29.42
CA ASP A 210 8.67 -3.28 28.73
C ASP A 210 9.44 -3.20 27.37
N LYS A 211 9.33 -4.25 26.55
CA LYS A 211 10.01 -4.32 25.24
C LYS A 211 9.02 -4.47 24.08
N HIS A 212 9.37 -3.89 22.94
CA HIS A 212 8.53 -3.91 21.72
C HIS A 212 8.78 -5.17 20.87
N PHE A 213 8.58 -6.37 21.43
CA PHE A 213 8.90 -7.65 20.80
C PHE A 213 8.26 -7.88 19.43
N LEU A 214 7.06 -7.31 19.18
CA LEU A 214 6.29 -7.49 17.97
C LEU A 214 6.45 -6.31 16.98
N SER A 215 7.23 -5.27 17.36
CA SER A 215 7.40 -4.07 16.53
C SER A 215 8.51 -4.27 15.52
N LEU A 216 8.15 -4.72 14.31
CA LEU A 216 9.11 -4.91 13.22
C LEU A 216 9.71 -3.58 12.76
N LYS A 217 10.95 -3.62 12.27
CA LYS A 217 11.58 -2.56 11.48
C LYS A 217 10.77 -2.30 10.21
N ASP A 218 10.91 -1.11 9.63
CA ASP A 218 10.19 -0.73 8.43
C ASP A 218 10.86 -1.32 7.17
N ASN A 219 10.04 -1.65 6.16
CA ASN A 219 10.50 -2.10 4.84
C ASN A 219 11.21 -0.97 4.11
N CYS A 220 12.33 -1.27 3.43
CA CYS A 220 13.00 -0.35 2.52
C CYS A 220 13.68 -1.13 1.39
N GLN A 221 13.06 -1.11 0.20
CA GLN A 221 13.51 -1.83 -0.99
C GLN A 221 14.20 -0.93 -2.02
N ILE A 222 14.60 0.28 -1.65
CA ILE A 222 15.12 1.29 -2.61
C ILE A 222 16.31 0.78 -3.44
N HIS A 223 17.14 -0.08 -2.86
CA HIS A 223 18.30 -0.69 -3.54
C HIS A 223 17.96 -1.99 -4.28
N ARG A 224 16.71 -2.45 -4.23
CA ARG A 224 16.25 -3.71 -4.84
C ARG A 224 15.18 -3.51 -5.91
N LEU A 225 14.92 -2.26 -6.32
CA LEU A 225 13.89 -1.93 -7.30
C LEU A 225 14.11 -2.69 -8.61
N GLU A 226 15.36 -2.71 -9.11
CA GLU A 226 15.72 -3.43 -10.34
C GLU A 226 15.34 -4.93 -10.25
N SER A 227 15.68 -5.60 -9.15
CA SER A 227 15.33 -7.02 -8.94
C SER A 227 13.82 -7.24 -8.89
N LEU A 228 13.06 -6.35 -8.25
CA LEU A 228 11.59 -6.44 -8.18
C LEU A 228 10.95 -6.23 -9.56
N LEU A 229 11.45 -5.29 -10.35
CA LEU A 229 10.97 -5.07 -11.71
C LEU A 229 11.28 -6.26 -12.61
N MET A 230 12.49 -6.82 -12.53
CA MET A 230 12.86 -8.04 -13.27
C MET A 230 12.01 -9.23 -12.86
N ALA A 231 11.62 -9.36 -11.60
CA ALA A 231 10.71 -10.39 -11.11
C ALA A 231 9.24 -10.22 -11.56
N GLY A 232 8.90 -9.11 -12.25
CA GLY A 232 7.57 -8.91 -12.80
C GLY A 232 6.72 -7.85 -12.10
N ALA A 233 7.20 -7.20 -11.05
CA ALA A 233 6.46 -6.10 -10.42
C ALA A 233 6.23 -4.96 -11.41
N SER A 234 4.99 -4.45 -11.46
CA SER A 234 4.57 -3.33 -12.33
C SER A 234 4.17 -2.09 -11.54
N SER A 235 3.76 -2.26 -10.27
CA SER A 235 3.41 -1.17 -9.37
C SER A 235 4.20 -1.28 -8.06
N LEU A 236 4.86 -0.20 -7.68
CA LEU A 236 5.75 -0.08 -6.52
C LEU A 236 5.07 0.78 -5.45
N LYS A 237 4.54 0.15 -4.41
CA LYS A 237 3.70 0.83 -3.41
C LYS A 237 4.46 1.28 -2.18
N ILE A 238 4.32 2.56 -1.85
CA ILE A 238 4.78 3.15 -0.58
C ILE A 238 3.65 3.04 0.46
N GLU A 239 3.91 2.47 1.63
CA GLU A 239 2.97 2.45 2.75
C GLU A 239 3.01 3.78 3.51
N GLY A 240 1.84 4.30 3.94
CA GLY A 240 1.85 5.51 4.76
C GLY A 240 0.63 6.42 4.68
N ARG A 241 -0.60 5.94 4.49
CA ARG A 241 -1.81 6.78 4.39
C ARG A 241 -2.07 7.71 5.59
N LEU A 242 -1.49 7.44 6.76
CA LEU A 242 -1.59 8.30 7.95
C LEU A 242 -0.38 9.22 8.11
N LYS A 243 0.57 9.21 7.17
CA LYS A 243 1.77 10.03 7.21
C LYS A 243 1.49 11.48 6.76
N ASP A 244 2.35 12.38 7.22
CA ASP A 244 2.32 13.79 6.84
C ASP A 244 2.90 14.05 5.43
N ALA A 245 2.78 15.29 4.99
CA ALA A 245 3.25 15.71 3.68
C ALA A 245 4.77 15.57 3.54
N ASP A 246 5.54 15.83 4.58
CA ASP A 246 7.01 15.81 4.52
C ASP A 246 7.53 14.38 4.33
N TYR A 247 6.91 13.40 5.02
CA TYR A 247 7.20 11.99 4.78
C TYR A 247 6.90 11.61 3.32
N VAL A 248 5.70 11.96 2.83
CA VAL A 248 5.26 11.57 1.49
C VAL A 248 6.15 12.20 0.42
N LYS A 249 6.44 13.50 0.51
CA LYS A 249 7.35 14.21 -0.40
C LYS A 249 8.73 13.56 -0.47
N ASN A 250 9.35 13.36 0.69
CA ASN A 250 10.73 12.88 0.77
C ASN A 250 10.86 11.44 0.29
N VAL A 251 9.98 10.54 0.76
CA VAL A 251 10.03 9.13 0.38
C VAL A 251 9.68 8.95 -1.11
N THR A 252 8.62 9.62 -1.59
CA THR A 252 8.23 9.54 -3.01
C THR A 252 9.34 10.05 -3.91
N ALA A 253 9.96 11.20 -3.60
CA ALA A 253 11.06 11.75 -4.38
C ALA A 253 12.28 10.81 -4.42
N ALA A 254 12.63 10.18 -3.29
CA ALA A 254 13.74 9.22 -3.23
C ALA A 254 13.48 8.00 -4.12
N TYR A 255 12.29 7.42 -4.03
CA TYR A 255 11.90 6.27 -4.85
C TYR A 255 11.73 6.63 -6.33
N SER A 256 11.19 7.80 -6.65
CA SER A 256 11.07 8.28 -8.02
C SER A 256 12.45 8.41 -8.69
N ARG A 257 13.42 9.03 -8.01
CA ARG A 257 14.79 9.15 -8.52
C ARG A 257 15.46 7.77 -8.71
N ALA A 258 15.27 6.86 -7.74
CA ALA A 258 15.81 5.51 -7.84
C ALA A 258 15.17 4.71 -8.99
N LEU A 259 13.87 4.86 -9.21
CA LEU A 259 13.14 4.24 -10.31
C LEU A 259 13.61 4.79 -11.67
N ASP A 260 13.78 6.11 -11.80
CA ASP A 260 14.30 6.73 -13.03
C ASP A 260 15.70 6.21 -13.37
N ALA A 261 16.55 6.00 -12.37
CA ALA A 261 17.87 5.40 -12.58
C ALA A 261 17.80 3.94 -13.08
N VAL A 262 16.83 3.15 -12.61
CA VAL A 262 16.61 1.79 -13.11
C VAL A 262 16.06 1.82 -14.54
N ILE A 263 15.08 2.66 -14.84
CA ILE A 263 14.49 2.81 -16.18
C ILE A 263 15.56 3.26 -17.18
N ALA A 264 16.46 4.18 -16.80
CA ALA A 264 17.56 4.63 -17.64
C ALA A 264 18.55 3.51 -18.01
N LYS A 265 18.70 2.47 -17.16
CA LYS A 265 19.50 1.28 -17.48
C LYS A 265 18.77 0.31 -18.42
N HIS A 266 17.44 0.31 -18.42
CA HIS A 266 16.59 -0.63 -19.15
C HIS A 266 15.56 0.11 -20.04
N PRO A 267 15.98 1.03 -20.93
CA PRO A 267 15.07 1.94 -21.65
C PRO A 267 14.20 1.24 -22.70
N THR A 268 14.54 0.01 -23.07
CA THR A 268 13.74 -0.82 -24.00
C THR A 268 12.74 -1.73 -23.30
N GLU A 269 12.88 -1.90 -21.98
CA GLU A 269 12.07 -2.81 -21.19
C GLU A 269 11.04 -2.07 -20.36
N PHE A 270 11.41 -0.91 -19.77
CA PHE A 270 10.60 -0.16 -18.83
C PHE A 270 10.38 1.29 -19.23
N CYS A 271 9.20 1.82 -18.87
CA CYS A 271 8.88 3.24 -18.94
C CYS A 271 8.04 3.66 -17.72
N ARG A 272 7.96 4.97 -17.45
CA ARG A 272 7.07 5.51 -16.40
C ARG A 272 5.61 5.41 -16.82
N ALA A 273 4.72 5.21 -15.85
CA ALA A 273 3.28 5.15 -16.08
C ALA A 273 2.63 6.52 -16.23
N SER A 274 3.23 7.57 -15.67
CA SER A 274 2.76 8.97 -15.79
C SER A 274 3.69 9.81 -16.65
N SER A 275 3.31 11.06 -16.87
CA SER A 275 4.09 12.04 -17.64
C SER A 275 4.55 13.20 -16.77
N GLY A 276 5.69 13.82 -17.15
CA GLY A 276 6.25 14.99 -16.50
C GLY A 276 7.68 14.76 -15.99
N HIS A 277 8.31 15.86 -15.59
CA HIS A 277 9.64 15.86 -14.99
C HIS A 277 9.57 16.54 -13.63
N ILE A 278 10.27 15.94 -12.65
CA ILE A 278 10.34 16.47 -11.30
C ILE A 278 11.56 17.39 -11.19
N ASN A 279 11.35 18.57 -10.63
CA ASN A 279 12.42 19.46 -10.24
C ASN A 279 12.46 19.58 -8.71
N LEU A 280 13.32 18.80 -8.08
CA LEU A 280 13.47 18.78 -6.63
C LEU A 280 14.34 19.95 -6.17
N LYS A 281 13.89 20.66 -5.15
CA LYS A 281 14.65 21.73 -4.48
C LYS A 281 15.40 21.23 -3.23
N PHE A 282 15.43 19.93 -3.01
CA PHE A 282 16.10 19.29 -1.86
C PHE A 282 16.66 17.93 -2.28
N GLU A 283 17.58 17.40 -1.49
CA GLU A 283 18.13 16.05 -1.64
C GLU A 283 17.28 15.08 -0.83
N PRO A 284 16.52 14.15 -1.48
CA PRO A 284 15.69 13.21 -0.80
C PRO A 284 16.51 12.13 -0.10
N ASP A 285 16.15 11.85 1.17
CA ASP A 285 16.80 10.85 2.00
C ASP A 285 15.76 10.14 2.87
N VAL A 286 15.46 8.88 2.56
CA VAL A 286 14.47 8.09 3.30
C VAL A 286 14.81 7.95 4.79
N ALA A 287 16.08 8.02 5.17
CA ALA A 287 16.49 7.91 6.58
C ALA A 287 16.08 9.14 7.42
N LYS A 288 15.86 10.29 6.78
CA LYS A 288 15.38 11.52 7.44
C LYS A 288 13.89 11.52 7.69
N SER A 289 13.13 10.63 7.06
CA SER A 289 11.71 10.44 7.32
C SER A 289 11.50 9.51 8.52
N PHE A 290 10.30 9.59 9.12
CA PHE A 290 9.94 8.69 10.22
C PHE A 290 10.13 7.22 9.83
N ASN A 291 10.93 6.48 10.60
CA ASN A 291 11.12 5.04 10.45
C ASN A 291 11.50 4.38 11.80
N ARG A 292 11.37 3.05 11.87
CA ARG A 292 11.73 2.18 13.01
C ARG A 292 13.06 1.44 12.80
N GLY A 293 13.98 2.00 11.99
CA GLY A 293 15.06 1.28 11.39
C GLY A 293 14.54 0.51 10.16
N PHE A 294 15.45 0.17 9.24
CA PHE A 294 15.06 -0.46 7.98
C PHE A 294 15.49 -1.92 7.89
N VAL A 295 14.70 -2.72 7.18
CA VAL A 295 15.03 -4.06 6.73
C VAL A 295 14.76 -4.16 5.22
N ALA A 296 15.70 -4.75 4.51
CA ALA A 296 15.56 -5.02 3.07
C ALA A 296 15.03 -6.43 2.79
N ASN A 297 15.19 -7.37 3.72
CA ASN A 297 14.70 -8.73 3.58
C ASN A 297 13.49 -8.95 4.49
N VAL A 298 12.32 -8.89 3.91
CA VAL A 298 11.03 -9.00 4.63
C VAL A 298 10.83 -10.39 5.24
N ASN A 299 11.49 -11.42 4.67
CA ASN A 299 11.40 -12.81 5.15
C ASN A 299 12.27 -13.10 6.37
N LYS A 300 13.12 -12.16 6.76
CA LYS A 300 13.84 -12.19 8.04
C LYS A 300 13.47 -10.93 8.83
N PRO A 301 12.23 -10.82 9.32
CA PRO A 301 11.81 -9.65 10.05
C PRO A 301 12.63 -9.54 11.34
N GLU A 302 13.27 -8.41 11.54
CA GLU A 302 13.95 -8.09 12.77
C GLU A 302 13.02 -7.24 13.64
N ALA A 303 12.78 -7.67 14.86
CA ALA A 303 12.12 -6.85 15.86
C ALA A 303 13.05 -5.73 16.32
N ASN A 304 12.51 -4.52 16.49
CA ASN A 304 13.26 -3.43 17.08
C ASN A 304 13.09 -3.47 18.61
N LEU A 305 13.94 -4.24 19.29
CA LEU A 305 13.83 -4.47 20.73
C LEU A 305 14.14 -3.22 21.57
N ASP A 306 14.93 -2.29 21.07
CA ASP A 306 15.54 -1.27 21.92
C ASP A 306 15.02 0.17 21.76
N THR A 307 14.36 0.50 20.67
CA THR A 307 13.87 1.88 20.48
C THR A 307 12.68 1.98 19.55
N CYS A 308 11.46 1.95 20.07
CA CYS A 308 10.38 2.59 19.35
C CYS A 308 10.41 4.10 19.62
N ARG A 309 11.11 4.89 18.83
CA ARG A 309 11.08 6.37 18.92
C ARG A 309 9.69 6.96 18.70
N CYS A 310 8.73 6.14 18.23
CA CYS A 310 7.34 6.51 17.95
C CYS A 310 6.40 6.43 19.15
N CYS A 311 6.85 5.89 20.29
CA CYS A 311 6.03 5.75 21.50
C CYS A 311 6.42 6.76 22.59
N ARG A 312 7.05 7.88 22.27
CA ARG A 312 7.14 9.00 23.21
C ARG A 312 5.83 9.78 23.14
N PRO A 313 5.20 10.06 24.32
CA PRO A 313 3.96 10.82 24.42
C PRO A 313 4.08 12.23 23.85
#